data_a997ffec20582e3a1378f5bde45d4e3f
#
_entry.id   a997ffec20582e3a1378f5bde45d4e3f
#
_cell.length_a   1.000
_cell.length_b   1.000
_cell.length_c   1.000
_cell.angle_alpha   90.00
_cell.angle_beta   90.00
_cell.angle_gamma   90.00
#
_symmetry.space_group_name_H-M   'P 1'
#
loop_
_entity.id
_entity.type
_entity.pdbx_description
1 polymer ?
#
loop_
_entity_poly.entity_id
_entity_poly.type
_entity_poly.pdbx_seq_one_letter_code
_entity_poly.pdbx_strand_id
1 'polypeptide(L)'
;EEIIEKLQKLIDSADDGRIMKEGIQTVIVGKPNAGKSSLLNLLAGHERAIVTDIAGTTRDVLEEQIRLQGLNLNVIDTAGIRQTEDLVEKMGVDKAKEYAQKADLIIYVVDASKKLDENDEKIMRLIYDKKAIILLNKSDLETVVDENLIREKISNLKKEAEQTEKSEGQRYQVSENIPVIQISAKEEQGIQTFQDTLKEMFLRGNISFNEEIYITNARQKNALVNALESMKKVIESIENGMPEDFYSIDLM
;
A
#
# COMPACT_ATOMS: atom_id res chain seq x y z
N GLU A 1 12.98 10.65 27.01
CA GLU A 1 12.67 9.37 26.34
C GLU A 1 11.16 9.11 26.29
N GLU A 2 10.42 9.15 27.40
CA GLU A 2 8.95 8.90 27.45
C GLU A 2 8.14 9.81 26.52
N ILE A 3 8.52 11.09 26.37
CA ILE A 3 7.85 12.04 25.48
C ILE A 3 8.11 11.68 24.01
N ILE A 4 9.33 11.27 23.67
CA ILE A 4 9.67 10.83 22.31
C ILE A 4 8.87 9.59 21.91
N GLU A 5 8.72 8.62 22.80
CA GLU A 5 7.88 7.44 22.55
C GLU A 5 6.40 7.81 22.35
N LYS A 6 5.87 8.75 23.14
CA LYS A 6 4.51 9.26 22.98
C LYS A 6 4.32 10.01 21.66
N LEU A 7 5.27 10.87 21.29
CA LEU A 7 5.24 11.56 19.99
C LEU A 7 5.31 10.58 18.82
N GLN A 8 6.20 9.57 18.89
CA GLN A 8 6.30 8.56 17.86
C GLN A 8 4.97 7.80 17.70
N LYS A 9 4.35 7.34 18.78
CA LYS A 9 3.04 6.68 18.76
C LYS A 9 1.96 7.56 18.12
N LEU A 10 1.94 8.87 18.42
CA LEU A 10 0.99 9.80 17.81
C LEU A 10 1.24 10.00 16.32
N ILE A 11 2.50 10.05 15.88
CA ILE A 11 2.87 10.16 14.47
C ILE A 11 2.46 8.89 13.72
N ASP A 12 2.74 7.72 14.30
CA ASP A 12 2.37 6.43 13.72
C ASP A 12 0.85 6.26 13.60
N SER A 13 0.09 6.74 14.61
CA SER A 13 -1.38 6.74 14.58
C SER A 13 -1.98 7.71 13.55
N ALA A 14 -1.21 8.71 13.10
CA ALA A 14 -1.70 9.69 12.12
C ALA A 14 -1.97 9.08 10.74
N ASP A 15 -1.17 8.11 10.34
CA ASP A 15 -1.39 7.38 9.07
C ASP A 15 -2.62 6.49 9.16
N ASP A 16 -2.84 5.82 10.29
CA ASP A 16 -4.03 5.02 10.55
C ASP A 16 -5.29 5.91 10.57
N GLY A 17 -5.23 7.08 11.22
CA GLY A 17 -6.31 8.07 11.24
C GLY A 17 -6.67 8.61 9.85
N ARG A 18 -5.67 8.88 8.99
CA ARG A 18 -5.90 9.27 7.60
C ARG A 18 -6.61 8.15 6.82
N ILE A 19 -6.10 6.94 6.93
CA ILE A 19 -6.66 5.75 6.27
C ILE A 19 -8.11 5.50 6.71
N MET A 20 -8.42 5.66 7.99
CA MET A 20 -9.80 5.51 8.48
C MET A 20 -10.74 6.59 7.95
N LYS A 21 -10.27 7.82 7.78
CA LYS A 21 -11.07 8.95 7.32
C LYS A 21 -11.21 9.00 5.80
N GLU A 22 -10.11 8.86 5.10
CA GLU A 22 -10.02 9.07 3.65
C GLU A 22 -10.09 7.76 2.85
N GLY A 23 -9.85 6.62 3.52
CA GLY A 23 -9.73 5.32 2.88
C GLY A 23 -8.33 5.06 2.35
N ILE A 24 -8.11 3.83 1.87
CA ILE A 24 -6.86 3.34 1.31
C ILE A 24 -6.89 3.55 -0.20
N GLN A 25 -6.06 4.43 -0.72
CA GLN A 25 -5.89 4.62 -2.16
C GLN A 25 -5.29 3.34 -2.75
N THR A 26 -6.07 2.62 -3.54
CA THR A 26 -5.76 1.26 -3.99
C THR A 26 -5.69 1.19 -5.50
N VAL A 27 -4.63 0.58 -6.03
CA VAL A 27 -4.48 0.27 -7.45
C VAL A 27 -4.46 -1.24 -7.64
N ILE A 28 -5.28 -1.74 -8.57
CA ILE A 28 -5.29 -3.16 -8.95
C ILE A 28 -4.57 -3.32 -10.28
N VAL A 29 -3.46 -4.06 -10.27
CA VAL A 29 -2.62 -4.32 -11.45
C VAL A 29 -2.60 -5.82 -11.77
N GLY A 30 -2.24 -6.16 -13.00
CA GLY A 30 -2.13 -7.55 -13.45
C GLY A 30 -2.43 -7.67 -14.93
N LYS A 31 -2.02 -8.74 -15.58
CA LYS A 31 -2.21 -8.97 -17.01
C LYS A 31 -3.68 -9.04 -17.43
N PRO A 32 -4.00 -8.91 -18.74
CA PRO A 32 -5.34 -9.18 -19.26
C PRO A 32 -5.82 -10.56 -18.83
N ASN A 33 -7.10 -10.66 -18.47
CA ASN A 33 -7.73 -11.91 -18.06
C ASN A 33 -7.13 -12.58 -16.80
N ALA A 34 -6.28 -11.90 -16.02
CA ALA A 34 -5.83 -12.39 -14.71
C ALA A 34 -6.95 -12.47 -13.66
N GLY A 35 -8.09 -11.80 -13.93
CA GLY A 35 -9.26 -11.83 -13.06
C GLY A 35 -9.46 -10.57 -12.23
N LYS A 36 -8.83 -9.44 -12.61
CA LYS A 36 -8.98 -8.14 -11.93
C LYS A 36 -10.44 -7.70 -11.81
N SER A 37 -11.20 -7.74 -12.91
CA SER A 37 -12.63 -7.37 -12.92
C SER A 37 -13.49 -8.33 -12.10
N SER A 38 -13.17 -9.63 -12.12
CA SER A 38 -13.85 -10.63 -11.30
C SER A 38 -13.62 -10.38 -9.82
N LEU A 39 -12.37 -10.10 -9.43
CA LEU A 39 -12.02 -9.72 -8.07
C LEU A 39 -12.77 -8.45 -7.65
N LEU A 40 -12.73 -7.40 -8.47
CA LEU A 40 -13.41 -6.14 -8.18
C LEU A 40 -14.90 -6.34 -7.96
N ASN A 41 -15.58 -7.07 -8.85
CA ASN A 41 -17.00 -7.37 -8.75
C ASN A 41 -17.32 -8.20 -7.49
N LEU A 42 -16.47 -9.16 -7.15
CA LEU A 42 -16.61 -9.98 -5.95
C LEU A 42 -16.50 -9.11 -4.69
N LEU A 43 -15.49 -8.25 -4.60
CA LEU A 43 -15.28 -7.37 -3.47
C LEU A 43 -16.42 -6.34 -3.32
N ALA A 44 -16.91 -5.80 -4.43
CA ALA A 44 -18.05 -4.88 -4.45
C ALA A 44 -19.38 -5.54 -4.08
N GLY A 45 -19.52 -6.87 -4.31
CA GLY A 45 -20.72 -7.64 -3.98
C GLY A 45 -20.82 -8.06 -2.52
N HIS A 46 -19.71 -8.25 -1.82
CA HIS A 46 -19.68 -8.73 -0.43
C HIS A 46 -20.09 -7.67 0.61
N GLU A 47 -19.73 -6.43 0.40
CA GLU A 47 -20.21 -5.32 1.24
C GLU A 47 -20.60 -4.16 0.31
N ARG A 48 -21.86 -3.75 0.35
CA ARG A 48 -22.45 -2.73 -0.53
C ARG A 48 -21.48 -1.56 -0.72
N ALA A 49 -20.91 -1.46 -1.91
CA ALA A 49 -20.24 -0.24 -2.35
C ALA A 49 -21.24 0.92 -2.20
N ILE A 50 -20.98 1.81 -1.27
CA ILE A 50 -21.67 3.10 -1.26
C ILE A 50 -21.02 3.89 -2.38
N VAL A 51 -21.57 3.79 -3.59
CA VAL A 51 -21.24 4.73 -4.65
C VAL A 51 -21.80 6.07 -4.21
N THR A 52 -21.01 6.84 -3.49
CA THR A 52 -21.33 8.24 -3.26
C THR A 52 -20.92 9.00 -4.48
N ASP A 53 -21.87 9.39 -5.33
CA ASP A 53 -21.73 10.50 -6.25
C ASP A 53 -21.44 11.76 -5.42
N ILE A 54 -20.20 11.98 -5.03
CA ILE A 54 -19.78 13.25 -4.48
C ILE A 54 -19.70 14.21 -5.68
N ALA A 55 -20.79 14.94 -5.89
CA ALA A 55 -20.84 16.02 -6.85
C ALA A 55 -19.77 17.07 -6.48
N GLY A 56 -18.66 17.10 -7.21
CA GLY A 56 -17.64 18.13 -7.04
C GLY A 56 -16.18 17.73 -7.28
N THR A 57 -15.88 16.46 -7.52
CA THR A 57 -14.53 16.06 -7.92
C THR A 57 -14.48 15.89 -9.45
N THR A 58 -13.49 16.52 -10.06
CA THR A 58 -13.24 16.62 -11.50
C THR A 58 -13.38 15.26 -12.21
N ARG A 59 -14.08 15.27 -13.33
CA ARG A 59 -14.59 14.20 -14.22
C ARG A 59 -13.57 13.19 -14.78
N ASP A 60 -12.33 13.12 -14.28
CA ASP A 60 -11.25 12.43 -15.00
C ASP A 60 -10.78 11.11 -14.36
N VAL A 61 -11.22 10.75 -13.15
CA VAL A 61 -10.83 9.47 -12.48
C VAL A 61 -12.08 8.80 -11.91
N LEU A 62 -12.45 7.64 -12.45
CA LEU A 62 -13.51 6.82 -11.87
C LEU A 62 -12.93 6.06 -10.68
N GLU A 63 -13.26 6.51 -9.49
CA GLU A 63 -12.94 5.85 -8.24
C GLU A 63 -14.14 4.99 -7.79
N GLU A 64 -13.88 3.77 -7.41
CA GLU A 64 -14.89 2.89 -6.80
C GLU A 64 -14.52 2.66 -5.34
N GLN A 65 -15.42 2.97 -4.44
CA GLN A 65 -15.23 2.74 -3.00
C GLN A 65 -15.77 1.38 -2.61
N ILE A 66 -14.91 0.54 -2.05
CA ILE A 66 -15.25 -0.78 -1.55
C ILE A 66 -14.97 -0.82 -0.06
N ARG A 67 -15.96 -1.19 0.73
CA ARG A 67 -15.80 -1.36 2.17
C ARG A 67 -15.53 -2.82 2.50
N LEU A 68 -14.37 -3.11 3.11
CA LEU A 68 -13.98 -4.45 3.54
C LEU A 68 -13.62 -4.43 5.02
N GLN A 69 -14.37 -5.16 5.84
CA GLN A 69 -14.11 -5.31 7.30
C GLN A 69 -13.84 -3.97 8.03
N GLY A 70 -14.53 -2.91 7.65
CA GLY A 70 -14.38 -1.60 8.24
C GLY A 70 -13.29 -0.72 7.60
N LEU A 71 -12.52 -1.22 6.66
CA LEU A 71 -11.60 -0.45 5.81
C LEU A 71 -12.31 -0.01 4.53
N ASN A 72 -12.08 1.24 4.12
CA ASN A 72 -12.54 1.76 2.84
C ASN A 72 -11.39 1.68 1.83
N LEU A 73 -11.55 0.90 0.77
CA LEU A 73 -10.64 0.86 -0.38
C LEU A 73 -11.16 1.81 -1.45
N ASN A 74 -10.40 2.83 -1.81
CA ASN A 74 -10.69 3.71 -2.93
C ASN A 74 -9.92 3.18 -4.15
N VAL A 75 -10.61 2.40 -5.00
CA VAL A 75 -9.96 1.76 -6.15
C VAL A 75 -9.89 2.76 -7.30
N ILE A 76 -8.68 3.11 -7.69
CA ILE A 76 -8.38 4.09 -8.75
C ILE A 76 -8.45 3.39 -10.11
N ASP A 77 -9.03 4.09 -11.10
CA ASP A 77 -9.11 3.68 -12.52
C ASP A 77 -9.86 2.35 -12.77
N THR A 78 -11.04 2.24 -12.17
CA THR A 78 -11.93 1.08 -12.39
C THR A 78 -12.37 0.92 -13.84
N ALA A 79 -12.35 1.99 -14.66
CA ALA A 79 -12.69 1.93 -16.08
C ALA A 79 -11.70 1.06 -16.88
N GLY A 80 -10.39 1.18 -16.62
CA GLY A 80 -9.38 0.34 -17.24
C GLY A 80 -9.51 -1.13 -16.80
N ILE A 81 -9.89 -1.36 -15.54
CA ILE A 81 -10.12 -2.71 -15.01
C ILE A 81 -11.33 -3.39 -15.65
N ARG A 82 -12.42 -2.64 -15.88
CA ARG A 82 -13.68 -3.17 -16.44
C ARG A 82 -13.64 -3.39 -17.96
N GLN A 83 -12.80 -2.63 -18.70
CA GLN A 83 -12.75 -2.71 -20.16
C GLN A 83 -11.78 -3.76 -20.72
N THR A 84 -11.33 -4.73 -19.92
CA THR A 84 -10.49 -5.87 -20.34
C THR A 84 -9.15 -5.53 -21.00
N GLU A 85 -8.76 -4.27 -21.05
CA GLU A 85 -7.49 -3.86 -21.62
C GLU A 85 -6.49 -3.46 -20.54
N ASP A 86 -5.25 -3.87 -20.70
CA ASP A 86 -4.19 -3.69 -19.71
C ASP A 86 -3.90 -2.21 -19.44
N LEU A 87 -3.90 -1.82 -18.17
CA LEU A 87 -3.41 -0.52 -17.72
C LEU A 87 -1.99 -0.25 -18.26
N VAL A 88 -1.15 -1.30 -18.28
CA VAL A 88 0.25 -1.22 -18.75
C VAL A 88 0.35 -1.06 -20.27
N GLU A 89 -0.56 -1.69 -21.04
CA GLU A 89 -0.55 -1.57 -22.53
C GLU A 89 -1.17 -0.27 -23.04
N LYS A 90 -2.28 0.19 -22.44
CA LYS A 90 -3.00 1.41 -22.90
C LYS A 90 -2.43 2.71 -22.38
N MET A 91 -1.99 2.74 -21.11
CA MET A 91 -1.60 3.99 -20.46
C MET A 91 -0.09 4.25 -20.53
N GLY A 92 0.71 3.26 -20.97
CA GLY A 92 2.16 3.34 -20.90
C GLY A 92 2.71 3.16 -19.48
N VAL A 93 3.96 2.74 -19.40
CA VAL A 93 4.69 2.51 -18.15
C VAL A 93 4.66 3.73 -17.21
N ASP A 94 4.64 4.93 -17.77
CA ASP A 94 4.73 6.18 -17.00
C ASP A 94 3.45 6.47 -16.20
N LYS A 95 2.27 6.21 -16.73
CA LYS A 95 1.01 6.38 -16.00
C LYS A 95 0.82 5.30 -14.93
N ALA A 96 1.21 4.05 -15.22
CA ALA A 96 1.19 2.99 -14.23
C ALA A 96 2.13 3.33 -13.04
N LYS A 97 3.29 3.93 -13.31
CA LYS A 97 4.20 4.44 -12.28
C LYS A 97 3.56 5.60 -11.48
N GLU A 98 2.89 6.53 -12.14
CA GLU A 98 2.23 7.66 -11.48
C GLU A 98 1.14 7.17 -10.50
N TYR A 99 0.28 6.22 -10.92
CA TYR A 99 -0.72 5.63 -10.04
C TYR A 99 -0.11 4.83 -8.90
N ALA A 100 0.92 4.02 -9.18
CA ALA A 100 1.65 3.28 -8.16
C ALA A 100 2.33 4.20 -7.13
N GLN A 101 2.77 5.39 -7.53
CA GLN A 101 3.36 6.39 -6.62
C GLN A 101 2.32 7.03 -5.69
N LYS A 102 1.08 7.20 -6.15
CA LYS A 102 -0.01 7.81 -5.39
C LYS A 102 -0.79 6.80 -4.53
N ALA A 103 -0.64 5.51 -4.82
CA ALA A 103 -1.36 4.46 -4.11
C ALA A 103 -0.76 4.19 -2.73
N ASP A 104 -1.65 3.99 -1.75
CA ASP A 104 -1.31 3.44 -0.43
C ASP A 104 -1.13 1.93 -0.47
N LEU A 105 -1.83 1.27 -1.42
CA LEU A 105 -1.82 -0.18 -1.61
C LEU A 105 -1.83 -0.53 -3.09
N ILE A 106 -1.00 -1.48 -3.48
CA ILE A 106 -1.04 -2.09 -4.80
C ILE A 106 -1.49 -3.55 -4.65
N ILE A 107 -2.55 -3.94 -5.35
CA ILE A 107 -3.00 -5.32 -5.44
C ILE A 107 -2.58 -5.87 -6.80
N TYR A 108 -1.62 -6.80 -6.80
CA TYR A 108 -1.18 -7.46 -8.02
C TYR A 108 -1.90 -8.80 -8.19
N VAL A 109 -2.70 -8.92 -9.24
CA VAL A 109 -3.47 -10.14 -9.56
C VAL A 109 -2.74 -10.93 -10.63
N VAL A 110 -2.35 -12.16 -10.29
CA VAL A 110 -1.63 -13.10 -11.15
C VAL A 110 -2.56 -14.27 -11.52
N ASP A 111 -2.60 -14.66 -12.79
CA ASP A 111 -3.25 -15.90 -13.22
C ASP A 111 -2.32 -17.09 -12.86
N ALA A 112 -2.60 -17.78 -11.76
CA ALA A 112 -1.75 -18.88 -11.27
C ALA A 112 -1.70 -20.08 -12.21
N SER A 113 -2.63 -20.20 -13.17
CA SER A 113 -2.67 -21.27 -14.16
C SER A 113 -1.74 -21.04 -15.35
N LYS A 114 -1.05 -19.90 -15.42
CA LYS A 114 -0.18 -19.52 -16.55
C LYS A 114 1.23 -19.19 -16.09
N LYS A 115 2.22 -19.47 -16.93
CA LYS A 115 3.60 -19.08 -16.67
C LYS A 115 3.76 -17.57 -16.63
N LEU A 116 4.64 -17.11 -15.76
CA LEU A 116 5.06 -15.71 -15.70
C LEU A 116 5.85 -15.35 -16.98
N ASP A 117 5.68 -14.10 -17.43
CA ASP A 117 6.36 -13.53 -18.57
C ASP A 117 6.99 -12.16 -18.24
N GLU A 118 7.57 -11.49 -19.23
CA GLU A 118 8.22 -10.20 -19.09
C GLU A 118 7.28 -9.10 -18.56
N ASN A 119 5.97 -9.19 -18.82
CA ASN A 119 5.01 -8.21 -18.31
C ASN A 119 4.80 -8.39 -16.81
N ASP A 120 4.78 -9.64 -16.32
CA ASP A 120 4.75 -9.92 -14.89
C ASP A 120 6.00 -9.36 -14.20
N GLU A 121 7.18 -9.49 -14.80
CA GLU A 121 8.42 -8.92 -14.25
C GLU A 121 8.38 -7.38 -14.19
N LYS A 122 7.83 -6.73 -15.22
CA LYS A 122 7.63 -5.26 -15.20
C LYS A 122 6.72 -4.83 -14.06
N ILE A 123 5.61 -5.57 -13.83
CA ILE A 123 4.69 -5.28 -12.73
C ILE A 123 5.39 -5.52 -11.37
N MET A 124 6.13 -6.61 -11.22
CA MET A 124 6.90 -6.89 -9.99
C MET A 124 7.93 -5.80 -9.68
N ARG A 125 8.56 -5.21 -10.71
CA ARG A 125 9.45 -4.03 -10.55
C ARG A 125 8.73 -2.78 -10.07
N LEU A 126 7.43 -2.64 -10.28
CA LEU A 126 6.64 -1.50 -9.78
C LEU A 126 6.24 -1.65 -8.32
N ILE A 127 6.18 -2.88 -7.81
CA ILE A 127 5.60 -3.17 -6.49
C ILE A 127 6.62 -3.53 -5.42
N TYR A 128 7.88 -3.85 -5.77
CA TYR A 128 8.85 -4.41 -4.84
C TYR A 128 9.23 -3.46 -3.68
N ASP A 129 9.08 -2.15 -3.87
CA ASP A 129 9.36 -1.10 -2.89
C ASP A 129 8.10 -0.44 -2.31
N LYS A 130 6.92 -1.01 -2.59
CA LYS A 130 5.62 -0.46 -2.19
C LYS A 130 4.88 -1.38 -1.20
N LYS A 131 3.89 -0.83 -0.52
CA LYS A 131 2.91 -1.66 0.17
C LYS A 131 2.08 -2.38 -0.89
N ALA A 132 2.25 -3.68 -1.00
CA ALA A 132 1.58 -4.49 -2.02
C ALA A 132 1.08 -5.82 -1.45
N ILE A 133 0.09 -6.38 -2.12
CA ILE A 133 -0.39 -7.76 -1.92
C ILE A 133 -0.42 -8.43 -3.29
N ILE A 134 0.09 -9.66 -3.36
CA ILE A 134 0.04 -10.48 -4.57
C ILE A 134 -1.05 -11.53 -4.40
N LEU A 135 -2.00 -11.54 -5.33
CA LEU A 135 -3.09 -12.51 -5.36
C LEU A 135 -2.86 -13.49 -6.50
N LEU A 136 -2.57 -14.75 -6.15
CA LEU A 136 -2.49 -15.86 -7.09
C LEU A 136 -3.90 -16.34 -7.36
N ASN A 137 -4.53 -15.77 -8.39
CA ASN A 137 -5.91 -16.03 -8.75
C ASN A 137 -6.05 -17.27 -9.64
N LYS A 138 -7.26 -17.80 -9.70
CA LYS A 138 -7.63 -19.03 -10.41
C LYS A 138 -7.01 -20.29 -9.79
N SER A 139 -6.93 -20.32 -8.46
CA SER A 139 -6.47 -21.49 -7.71
C SER A 139 -7.40 -22.71 -7.84
N ASP A 140 -8.58 -22.53 -8.45
CA ASP A 140 -9.50 -23.58 -8.88
C ASP A 140 -9.00 -24.37 -10.12
N LEU A 141 -7.98 -23.86 -10.80
CA LEU A 141 -7.34 -24.50 -11.95
C LEU A 141 -6.01 -25.15 -11.56
N GLU A 142 -5.40 -25.89 -12.50
CA GLU A 142 -4.05 -26.42 -12.31
C GLU A 142 -3.05 -25.27 -12.11
N THR A 143 -2.39 -25.25 -10.96
CA THR A 143 -1.48 -24.19 -10.56
C THR A 143 -0.10 -24.38 -11.18
N VAL A 144 0.37 -23.42 -11.96
CA VAL A 144 1.68 -23.36 -12.59
C VAL A 144 2.62 -22.40 -11.84
N VAL A 145 2.05 -21.36 -11.19
CA VAL A 145 2.77 -20.35 -10.42
C VAL A 145 2.37 -20.46 -8.95
N ASP A 146 3.34 -20.77 -8.11
CA ASP A 146 3.17 -20.82 -6.67
C ASP A 146 3.82 -19.63 -5.94
N GLU A 147 3.65 -19.56 -4.62
CA GLU A 147 4.23 -18.53 -3.78
C GLU A 147 5.77 -18.53 -3.84
N ASN A 148 6.41 -19.70 -3.88
CA ASN A 148 7.87 -19.81 -3.87
C ASN A 148 8.47 -19.21 -5.13
N LEU A 149 7.86 -19.46 -6.28
CA LEU A 149 8.29 -18.89 -7.57
C LEU A 149 8.17 -17.35 -7.56
N ILE A 150 7.08 -16.82 -7.01
CA ILE A 150 6.90 -15.37 -6.87
C ILE A 150 7.97 -14.76 -5.97
N ARG A 151 8.22 -15.36 -4.80
CA ARG A 151 9.23 -14.89 -3.85
C ARG A 151 10.64 -14.92 -4.42
N GLU A 152 10.98 -15.99 -5.15
CA GLU A 152 12.26 -16.11 -5.86
C GLU A 152 12.42 -14.99 -6.89
N LYS A 153 11.41 -14.77 -7.72
CA LYS A 153 11.43 -13.71 -8.76
C LYS A 153 11.62 -12.32 -8.13
N ILE A 154 10.84 -11.97 -7.10
CA ILE A 154 10.97 -10.69 -6.40
C ILE A 154 12.36 -10.55 -5.77
N SER A 155 12.89 -11.60 -5.14
CA SER A 155 14.23 -11.57 -4.55
C SER A 155 15.32 -11.31 -5.59
N ASN A 156 15.21 -11.91 -6.77
CA ASN A 156 16.16 -11.70 -7.86
C ASN A 156 16.08 -10.25 -8.40
N LEU A 157 14.87 -9.71 -8.59
CA LEU A 157 14.66 -8.32 -9.01
C LEU A 157 15.22 -7.32 -7.99
N LYS A 158 15.08 -7.59 -6.68
CA LYS A 158 15.70 -6.77 -5.64
C LYS A 158 17.22 -6.75 -5.74
N LYS A 159 17.84 -7.92 -5.88
CA LYS A 159 19.30 -8.02 -6.02
C LYS A 159 19.83 -7.29 -7.26
N GLU A 160 19.11 -7.36 -8.37
CA GLU A 160 19.44 -6.61 -9.59
C GLU A 160 19.37 -5.09 -9.36
N ALA A 161 18.29 -4.62 -8.69
CA ALA A 161 18.11 -3.21 -8.36
C ALA A 161 19.24 -2.70 -7.44
N GLU A 162 19.57 -3.43 -6.36
CA GLU A 162 20.65 -3.08 -5.43
C GLU A 162 22.04 -3.00 -6.10
N GLN A 163 22.28 -3.84 -7.11
CA GLN A 163 23.55 -3.79 -7.87
C GLN A 163 23.63 -2.56 -8.77
N THR A 164 22.50 -2.11 -9.31
CA THR A 164 22.43 -0.93 -10.18
C THR A 164 22.49 0.38 -9.37
N GLU A 165 21.89 0.40 -8.17
CA GLU A 165 21.76 1.58 -7.30
C GLU A 165 23.03 1.92 -6.50
N LYS A 166 23.99 1.01 -6.36
CA LYS A 166 25.31 1.32 -5.77
C LYS A 166 26.04 2.47 -6.48
N SER A 167 25.56 2.84 -7.66
CA SER A 167 26.07 3.98 -8.45
C SER A 167 25.33 5.31 -8.19
N GLU A 168 24.14 5.36 -7.58
CA GLU A 168 23.31 6.58 -7.49
C GLU A 168 22.88 7.04 -6.09
N GLY A 169 23.24 6.34 -5.02
CA GLY A 169 23.14 6.85 -3.65
C GLY A 169 21.74 6.99 -3.02
N GLN A 170 20.68 6.49 -3.64
CA GLN A 170 19.33 6.48 -3.07
C GLN A 170 19.04 5.15 -2.38
N ARG A 171 18.76 5.19 -1.06
CA ARG A 171 18.29 4.03 -0.29
C ARG A 171 16.77 3.94 -0.39
N TYR A 172 16.25 2.94 -1.07
CA TYR A 172 14.83 2.57 -0.99
C TYR A 172 14.59 1.68 0.24
N GLN A 173 13.57 2.01 1.04
CA GLN A 173 13.10 1.12 2.09
C GLN A 173 12.32 -0.02 1.43
N VAL A 174 12.98 -1.14 1.24
CA VAL A 174 12.39 -2.33 0.65
C VAL A 174 11.40 -2.95 1.64
N SER A 175 10.14 -3.11 1.25
CA SER A 175 9.16 -3.88 2.02
C SER A 175 9.66 -5.33 2.16
N GLU A 176 10.03 -5.73 3.39
CA GLU A 176 10.72 -7.00 3.64
C GLU A 176 9.87 -8.23 3.30
N ASN A 177 8.54 -8.10 3.27
CA ASN A 177 7.68 -9.26 3.02
C ASN A 177 6.35 -8.84 2.35
N ILE A 178 6.27 -8.96 1.02
CA ILE A 178 5.02 -8.77 0.30
C ILE A 178 4.15 -10.03 0.50
N PRO A 179 2.94 -9.92 1.07
CA PRO A 179 2.03 -11.04 1.21
C PRO A 179 1.65 -11.64 -0.15
N VAL A 180 1.70 -12.97 -0.25
CA VAL A 180 1.27 -13.73 -1.43
C VAL A 180 0.12 -14.62 -0.99
N ILE A 181 -1.06 -14.47 -1.60
CA ILE A 181 -2.29 -15.15 -1.19
C ILE A 181 -2.88 -15.88 -2.39
N GLN A 182 -3.22 -17.14 -2.23
CA GLN A 182 -3.94 -17.91 -3.23
C GLN A 182 -5.44 -17.61 -3.14
N ILE A 183 -6.06 -17.28 -4.28
CA ILE A 183 -7.49 -17.02 -4.35
C ILE A 183 -8.11 -17.67 -5.58
N SER A 184 -9.41 -17.92 -5.52
CA SER A 184 -10.25 -18.10 -6.70
C SER A 184 -11.38 -17.07 -6.63
N ALA A 185 -11.30 -16.03 -7.46
CA ALA A 185 -12.37 -15.03 -7.54
C ALA A 185 -13.68 -15.64 -8.09
N LYS A 186 -13.59 -16.76 -8.81
CA LYS A 186 -14.75 -17.48 -9.35
C LYS A 186 -15.47 -18.30 -8.28
N GLU A 187 -14.70 -19.00 -7.45
CA GLU A 187 -15.22 -19.88 -6.39
C GLU A 187 -15.26 -19.20 -5.01
N GLU A 188 -14.95 -17.89 -4.97
CA GLU A 188 -14.91 -17.04 -3.75
C GLU A 188 -13.96 -17.55 -2.66
N GLN A 189 -12.92 -18.31 -3.04
CA GLN A 189 -11.94 -18.88 -2.11
C GLN A 189 -10.80 -17.91 -1.82
N GLY A 190 -10.26 -17.96 -0.59
CA GLY A 190 -9.11 -17.16 -0.15
C GLY A 190 -9.43 -15.68 0.13
N ILE A 191 -10.67 -15.23 -0.06
CA ILE A 191 -11.07 -13.83 0.13
C ILE A 191 -10.99 -13.42 1.61
N GLN A 192 -11.33 -14.30 2.52
CA GLN A 192 -11.21 -14.03 3.96
C GLN A 192 -9.75 -13.80 4.35
N THR A 193 -8.82 -14.63 3.86
CA THR A 193 -7.38 -14.46 4.11
C THR A 193 -6.87 -13.13 3.56
N PHE A 194 -7.34 -12.72 2.38
CA PHE A 194 -7.02 -11.42 1.81
C PHE A 194 -7.52 -10.27 2.69
N GLN A 195 -8.76 -10.34 3.18
CA GLN A 195 -9.34 -9.33 4.06
C GLN A 195 -8.58 -9.24 5.40
N ASP A 196 -8.22 -10.38 6.01
CA ASP A 196 -7.48 -10.43 7.26
C ASP A 196 -6.06 -9.86 7.08
N THR A 197 -5.40 -10.17 5.96
CA THR A 197 -4.10 -9.59 5.61
C THR A 197 -4.17 -8.07 5.44
N LEU A 198 -5.21 -7.55 4.77
CA LEU A 198 -5.44 -6.12 4.67
C LEU A 198 -5.57 -5.47 6.04
N LYS A 199 -6.35 -6.09 6.91
CA LYS A 199 -6.54 -5.61 8.28
C LYS A 199 -5.22 -5.56 9.05
N GLU A 200 -4.40 -6.62 8.98
CA GLU A 200 -3.09 -6.66 9.61
C GLU A 200 -2.12 -5.60 9.05
N MET A 201 -2.17 -5.32 7.75
CA MET A 201 -1.29 -4.33 7.11
C MET A 201 -1.63 -2.88 7.49
N PHE A 202 -2.91 -2.57 7.70
CA PHE A 202 -3.39 -1.21 7.85
C PHE A 202 -3.99 -0.90 9.24
N LEU A 203 -4.21 -1.91 10.08
CA LEU A 203 -4.76 -1.74 11.43
C LEU A 203 -3.82 -2.39 12.45
N ARG A 204 -2.53 -2.00 12.46
CA ARG A 204 -1.48 -2.56 13.33
C ARG A 204 -1.62 -2.23 14.81
N GLY A 205 -2.50 -1.33 15.20
CA GLY A 205 -2.80 -1.04 16.60
C GLY A 205 -4.04 -1.79 17.07
N ASN A 206 -4.09 -2.14 18.35
CA ASN A 206 -5.36 -2.38 19.02
C ASN A 206 -6.18 -1.09 18.88
N ILE A 207 -6.93 -0.98 17.80
CA ILE A 207 -7.95 0.06 17.69
C ILE A 207 -9.05 -0.37 18.67
N SER A 208 -8.80 -0.12 19.96
CA SER A 208 -9.88 0.02 20.90
C SER A 208 -10.61 1.27 20.44
N PHE A 209 -11.86 1.13 20.05
CA PHE A 209 -12.75 2.25 19.67
C PHE A 209 -13.00 3.24 20.83
N ASN A 210 -12.22 3.14 21.90
CA ASN A 210 -12.31 3.93 23.11
C ASN A 210 -11.16 4.93 23.17
N GLU A 211 -11.49 6.21 22.85
CA GLU A 211 -10.84 7.44 23.32
C GLU A 211 -9.40 7.75 22.88
N GLU A 212 -8.80 7.08 21.90
CA GLU A 212 -7.51 7.52 21.39
C GLU A 212 -7.66 8.71 20.43
N ILE A 213 -6.85 9.73 20.65
CA ILE A 213 -6.80 10.94 19.80
C ILE A 213 -6.11 10.55 18.50
N TYR A 214 -6.88 10.42 17.41
CA TYR A 214 -6.33 10.21 16.08
C TYR A 214 -5.99 11.53 15.41
N ILE A 215 -4.77 11.62 14.88
CA ILE A 215 -4.36 12.75 14.07
C ILE A 215 -4.75 12.45 12.63
N THR A 216 -5.71 13.20 12.11
CA THR A 216 -6.21 13.01 10.74
C THR A 216 -5.73 14.10 9.77
N ASN A 217 -4.90 15.05 10.23
CA ASN A 217 -4.50 16.21 9.46
C ASN A 217 -2.99 16.21 9.22
N ALA A 218 -2.58 16.23 7.94
CA ALA A 218 -1.18 16.26 7.51
C ALA A 218 -0.39 17.42 8.17
N ARG A 219 -1.02 18.59 8.39
CA ARG A 219 -0.38 19.72 9.07
C ARG A 219 -0.04 19.39 10.53
N GLN A 220 -0.93 18.70 11.24
CA GLN A 220 -0.68 18.26 12.62
C GLN A 220 0.42 17.20 12.66
N LYS A 221 0.41 16.24 11.73
CA LYS A 221 1.48 15.25 11.59
C LYS A 221 2.84 15.92 11.39
N ASN A 222 2.94 16.87 10.47
CA ASN A 222 4.19 17.59 10.20
C ASN A 222 4.68 18.37 11.43
N ALA A 223 3.78 19.00 12.18
CA ALA A 223 4.15 19.69 13.43
C ALA A 223 4.74 18.73 14.47
N LEU A 224 4.18 17.52 14.60
CA LEU A 224 4.70 16.49 15.51
C LEU A 224 6.03 15.91 15.05
N VAL A 225 6.20 15.71 13.74
CA VAL A 225 7.49 15.25 13.18
C VAL A 225 8.57 16.28 13.48
N ASN A 226 8.32 17.58 13.23
CA ASN A 226 9.28 18.63 13.52
C ASN A 226 9.60 18.68 15.03
N ALA A 227 8.58 18.56 15.90
CA ALA A 227 8.80 18.52 17.35
C ALA A 227 9.64 17.30 17.77
N LEU A 228 9.40 16.13 17.18
CA LEU A 228 10.18 14.92 17.43
C LEU A 228 11.65 15.08 17.00
N GLU A 229 11.90 15.67 15.84
CA GLU A 229 13.26 15.95 15.34
C GLU A 229 13.99 16.94 16.25
N SER A 230 13.32 18.02 16.68
CA SER A 230 13.90 18.99 17.64
C SER A 230 14.24 18.30 18.96
N MET A 231 13.37 17.46 19.49
CA MET A 231 13.66 16.73 20.73
C MET A 231 14.80 15.74 20.61
N LYS A 232 14.95 15.06 19.46
CA LYS A 232 16.09 14.17 19.20
C LYS A 232 17.40 14.94 19.18
N LYS A 233 17.45 16.13 18.55
CA LYS A 233 18.61 17.01 18.53
C LYS A 233 18.99 17.50 19.94
N VAL A 234 17.99 17.83 20.76
CA VAL A 234 18.21 18.20 22.18
C VAL A 234 18.90 17.07 22.95
N ILE A 235 18.42 15.82 22.80
CA ILE A 235 19.02 14.66 23.46
C ILE A 235 20.48 14.48 23.00
N GLU A 236 20.69 14.52 21.69
CA GLU A 236 22.05 14.41 21.12
C GLU A 236 22.98 15.49 21.63
N SER A 237 22.50 16.73 21.75
CA SER A 237 23.26 17.86 22.32
C SER A 237 23.62 17.65 23.80
N ILE A 238 22.69 17.10 24.59
CA ILE A 238 22.91 16.75 26.00
C ILE A 238 23.94 15.62 26.12
N GLU A 239 23.78 14.54 25.33
CA GLU A 239 24.71 13.39 25.33
C GLU A 239 26.12 13.79 24.93
N ASN A 240 26.26 14.76 24.02
CA ASN A 240 27.54 15.33 23.60
C ASN A 240 28.09 16.37 24.57
N GLY A 241 27.42 16.65 25.69
CA GLY A 241 27.88 17.58 26.74
C GLY A 241 27.91 19.05 26.29
N MET A 242 27.06 19.44 25.34
CA MET A 242 26.99 20.82 24.87
C MET A 242 26.40 21.75 25.94
N PRO A 243 26.78 23.06 25.96
CA PRO A 243 26.21 24.06 26.86
C PRO A 243 24.70 24.24 26.67
N GLU A 244 24.00 24.63 27.76
CA GLU A 244 22.53 24.80 27.79
C GLU A 244 21.97 25.73 26.69
N ASP A 245 22.75 26.72 26.27
CA ASP A 245 22.34 27.65 25.21
C ASP A 245 22.12 26.98 23.85
N PHE A 246 22.75 25.86 23.59
CA PHE A 246 22.62 25.17 22.30
C PHE A 246 21.31 24.40 22.17
N TYR A 247 20.84 23.74 23.22
CA TYR A 247 19.57 22.99 23.14
C TYR A 247 18.33 23.83 23.45
N SER A 248 18.48 25.04 23.97
CA SER A 248 17.35 25.97 24.08
C SER A 248 16.92 26.55 22.74
N ILE A 249 17.82 26.64 21.75
CA ILE A 249 17.52 27.06 20.37
C ILE A 249 16.72 25.99 19.62
N ASP A 250 16.97 24.72 19.86
CA ASP A 250 16.28 23.61 19.20
C ASP A 250 14.87 23.37 19.74
N LEU A 251 14.50 24.01 20.87
CA LEU A 251 13.17 23.95 21.49
C LEU A 251 12.25 25.10 21.07
N MET A 252 12.78 26.16 20.43
CA MET A 252 11.99 27.29 19.92
C MET A 252 11.45 27.02 18.51
#